data_d807e17142f4c6b80fd15d2966462f2a
#
_entry.id   d807e17142f4c6b80fd15d2966462f2a
#
_cell.length_a   1.000
_cell.length_b   1.000
_cell.length_c   1.000
_cell.angle_alpha   90.00
_cell.angle_beta   90.00
_cell.angle_gamma   90.00
#
_symmetry.space_group_name_H-M   'P 1'
#
loop_
_entity.id
_entity.type
_entity.pdbx_description
1 polymer ?
#
loop_
_entity_poly.entity_id
_entity_poly.type
_entity_poly.pdbx_seq_one_letter_code
_entity_poly.pdbx_strand_id
1 'polypeptide(L)'
;MKKIKLSFDKFKDSTIYLNSSKSESNRLLIIKALSDKEITIKNLSKANDSVLLKNLLESENLVVWDAQDAGTSFRFLTSFLAIKKEHVVLSGTERMKQRPVKVLVDALNKIGAEILYLENEGFPPIYVKGKINQVKNKLDIPGDISLSLIHI
;
A
#
# COMPACT_ATOMS: atom_id res chain seq x y z
N MET A 1 -24.18 12.49 19.81
CA MET A 1 -22.95 11.91 20.37
C MET A 1 -23.33 10.88 21.42
N LYS A 2 -23.02 9.59 21.25
CA LYS A 2 -23.32 8.57 22.27
C LYS A 2 -22.22 8.64 23.33
N LYS A 3 -22.64 8.84 24.60
CA LYS A 3 -21.72 8.77 25.75
C LYS A 3 -21.69 7.34 26.26
N ILE A 4 -20.51 6.74 26.35
CA ILE A 4 -20.31 5.43 26.97
C ILE A 4 -19.68 5.69 28.33
N LYS A 5 -20.33 5.23 29.39
CA LYS A 5 -19.81 5.26 30.77
C LYS A 5 -19.30 3.84 31.06
N LEU A 6 -18.02 3.70 31.32
CA LEU A 6 -17.40 2.47 31.78
C LEU A 6 -17.22 2.56 33.29
N SER A 7 -17.68 1.55 34.03
CA SER A 7 -17.44 1.40 35.47
C SER A 7 -16.78 0.03 35.69
N PHE A 8 -15.72 -0.01 36.48
CA PHE A 8 -15.01 -1.24 36.84
C PHE A 8 -15.06 -1.40 38.35
N ASP A 9 -15.73 -2.44 38.81
CA ASP A 9 -15.81 -2.76 40.24
C ASP A 9 -14.63 -3.65 40.68
N LYS A 10 -14.12 -4.52 39.79
CA LYS A 10 -12.93 -5.36 40.01
C LYS A 10 -12.27 -5.71 38.66
N PHE A 11 -10.95 -5.73 38.66
CA PHE A 11 -10.19 -6.37 37.59
C PHE A 11 -10.29 -7.89 37.76
N LYS A 12 -10.68 -8.59 36.69
CA LYS A 12 -10.62 -10.04 36.62
C LYS A 12 -9.53 -10.43 35.64
N ASP A 13 -8.77 -11.46 35.96
CA ASP A 13 -7.83 -12.06 35.01
C ASP A 13 -8.61 -12.54 33.79
N SER A 14 -8.21 -12.07 32.63
CA SER A 14 -8.83 -12.43 31.37
C SER A 14 -7.80 -12.55 30.27
N THR A 15 -8.03 -13.48 29.35
CA THR A 15 -7.20 -13.64 28.15
C THR A 15 -7.86 -12.88 27.01
N ILE A 16 -7.09 -11.97 26.40
CA ILE A 16 -7.53 -11.21 25.24
C ILE A 16 -6.80 -11.73 24.02
N TYR A 17 -7.55 -12.22 23.02
CA TYR A 17 -7.00 -12.63 21.73
C TYR A 17 -6.95 -11.41 20.80
N LEU A 18 -5.76 -10.96 20.48
CA LEU A 18 -5.57 -9.83 19.58
C LEU A 18 -5.59 -10.28 18.12
N ASN A 19 -6.13 -9.43 17.27
CA ASN A 19 -6.02 -9.61 15.82
C ASN A 19 -4.58 -9.32 15.37
N SER A 20 -4.17 -9.93 14.26
CA SER A 20 -2.87 -9.68 13.65
C SER A 20 -2.72 -8.22 13.21
N SER A 21 -1.50 -7.72 13.27
CA SER A 21 -1.16 -6.37 12.83
C SER A 21 -1.42 -6.19 11.33
N LYS A 22 -2.28 -5.24 10.96
CA LYS A 22 -2.51 -4.83 9.58
C LYS A 22 -1.21 -4.37 8.91
N SER A 23 -0.46 -3.56 9.62
CA SER A 23 0.76 -2.94 9.09
C SER A 23 1.85 -3.97 8.78
N GLU A 24 2.02 -4.96 9.65
CA GLU A 24 2.95 -6.06 9.44
C GLU A 24 2.47 -6.98 8.30
N SER A 25 1.19 -7.35 8.31
CA SER A 25 0.59 -8.18 7.27
C SER A 25 0.76 -7.59 5.87
N ASN A 26 0.53 -6.28 5.71
CA ASN A 26 0.68 -5.63 4.41
C ASN A 26 2.13 -5.67 3.92
N ARG A 27 3.12 -5.50 4.80
CA ARG A 27 4.53 -5.61 4.44
C ARG A 27 4.91 -7.03 4.05
N LEU A 28 4.47 -8.02 4.82
CA LEU A 28 4.72 -9.44 4.53
C LEU A 28 4.11 -9.87 3.19
N LEU A 29 2.93 -9.35 2.83
CA LEU A 29 2.31 -9.58 1.52
C LEU A 29 3.17 -9.06 0.39
N ILE A 30 3.71 -7.85 0.50
CA ILE A 30 4.62 -7.30 -0.52
C ILE A 30 5.92 -8.10 -0.59
N ILE A 31 6.53 -8.44 0.55
CA ILE A 31 7.74 -9.28 0.58
C ILE A 31 7.49 -10.62 -0.11
N LYS A 32 6.35 -11.27 0.21
CA LYS A 32 5.95 -12.52 -0.46
C LYS A 32 5.82 -12.34 -1.97
N ALA A 33 5.16 -11.28 -2.43
CA ALA A 33 4.93 -11.01 -3.85
C ALA A 33 6.21 -10.65 -4.62
N LEU A 34 7.22 -10.10 -3.93
CA LEU A 34 8.54 -9.79 -4.51
C LEU A 34 9.50 -10.97 -4.45
N SER A 35 9.26 -11.95 -3.59
CA SER A 35 10.14 -13.11 -3.41
C SER A 35 9.97 -14.12 -4.53
N ASP A 36 11.08 -14.66 -5.01
CA ASP A 36 11.10 -15.80 -5.94
C ASP A 36 10.92 -17.16 -5.20
N LYS A 37 10.88 -17.12 -3.85
CA LYS A 37 10.68 -18.29 -3.01
C LYS A 37 9.26 -18.34 -2.49
N GLU A 38 8.74 -19.56 -2.28
CA GLU A 38 7.45 -19.74 -1.64
C GLU A 38 7.52 -19.29 -0.18
N ILE A 39 6.67 -18.33 0.19
CA ILE A 39 6.54 -17.81 1.55
C ILE A 39 5.12 -18.08 2.04
N THR A 40 5.01 -18.83 3.13
CA THR A 40 3.74 -19.04 3.83
C THR A 40 3.58 -18.02 4.96
N ILE A 41 2.55 -17.18 4.90
CA ILE A 41 2.22 -16.23 5.96
C ILE A 41 1.16 -16.86 6.85
N LYS A 42 1.49 -17.06 8.14
CA LYS A 42 0.54 -17.53 9.16
C LYS A 42 -0.13 -16.34 9.83
N ASN A 43 -1.41 -16.47 10.17
CA ASN A 43 -2.16 -15.47 10.91
C ASN A 43 -2.21 -14.07 10.25
N LEU A 44 -2.49 -14.04 8.94
CA LEU A 44 -2.65 -12.78 8.21
C LEU A 44 -3.81 -11.95 8.78
N SER A 45 -3.64 -10.64 8.83
CA SER A 45 -4.68 -9.71 9.28
C SER A 45 -5.95 -9.81 8.43
N LYS A 46 -7.10 -9.83 9.10
CA LYS A 46 -8.43 -9.79 8.47
C LYS A 46 -8.94 -8.36 8.22
N ALA A 47 -8.10 -7.35 8.42
CA ALA A 47 -8.44 -5.97 8.08
C ALA A 47 -8.67 -5.83 6.58
N ASN A 48 -9.67 -5.01 6.20
CA ASN A 48 -10.05 -4.81 4.79
C ASN A 48 -8.86 -4.48 3.90
N ASP A 49 -7.96 -3.59 4.33
CA ASP A 49 -6.76 -3.21 3.59
C ASP A 49 -5.85 -4.42 3.28
N SER A 50 -5.69 -5.35 4.24
CA SER A 50 -4.84 -6.54 4.05
C SER A 50 -5.49 -7.57 3.14
N VAL A 51 -6.80 -7.77 3.27
CA VAL A 51 -7.56 -8.66 2.39
C VAL A 51 -7.55 -8.12 0.96
N LEU A 52 -7.80 -6.83 0.78
CA LEU A 52 -7.76 -6.17 -0.52
C LEU A 52 -6.37 -6.29 -1.17
N LEU A 53 -5.32 -5.95 -0.41
CA LEU A 53 -3.94 -6.04 -0.91
C LEU A 53 -3.60 -7.48 -1.34
N LYS A 54 -3.95 -8.48 -0.53
CA LYS A 54 -3.77 -9.88 -0.88
C LYS A 54 -4.45 -10.22 -2.20
N ASN A 55 -5.74 -9.90 -2.33
CA ASN A 55 -6.51 -10.21 -3.53
C ASN A 55 -5.92 -9.55 -4.79
N LEU A 56 -5.49 -8.30 -4.69
CA LEU A 56 -4.85 -7.60 -5.80
C LEU A 56 -3.52 -8.26 -6.20
N LEU A 57 -2.68 -8.62 -5.23
CA LEU A 57 -1.38 -9.26 -5.50
C LEU A 57 -1.51 -10.67 -6.09
N GLU A 58 -2.59 -11.39 -5.76
CA GLU A 58 -2.90 -12.73 -6.27
C GLU A 58 -3.66 -12.71 -7.59
N SER A 59 -4.11 -11.53 -8.04
CA SER A 59 -4.84 -11.38 -9.30
C SER A 59 -3.88 -11.40 -10.49
N GLU A 60 -4.21 -12.24 -11.47
CA GLU A 60 -3.52 -12.28 -12.74
C GLU A 60 -4.27 -11.41 -13.78
N ASN A 61 -3.52 -10.76 -14.66
CA ASN A 61 -4.03 -10.04 -15.83
C ASN A 61 -4.98 -8.85 -15.57
N LEU A 62 -4.95 -8.25 -14.38
CA LEU A 62 -5.68 -7.00 -14.14
C LEU A 62 -4.96 -5.82 -14.79
N VAL A 63 -5.65 -5.10 -15.65
CA VAL A 63 -5.20 -3.83 -16.23
C VAL A 63 -5.48 -2.66 -15.29
N VAL A 64 -6.56 -2.75 -14.52
CA VAL A 64 -6.96 -1.74 -13.52
C VAL A 64 -6.97 -2.36 -12.14
N TRP A 65 -6.19 -1.79 -11.23
CA TRP A 65 -6.08 -2.18 -9.83
C TRP A 65 -6.77 -1.14 -8.96
N ASP A 66 -7.84 -1.52 -8.29
CA ASP A 66 -8.59 -0.64 -7.39
C ASP A 66 -8.17 -0.87 -5.93
N ALA A 67 -7.39 0.06 -5.39
CA ALA A 67 -6.96 0.02 -4.00
C ALA A 67 -8.02 0.57 -3.02
N GLN A 68 -9.21 0.91 -3.49
CA GLN A 68 -10.29 1.50 -2.70
C GLN A 68 -9.78 2.67 -1.83
N ASP A 69 -10.04 2.66 -0.50
CA ASP A 69 -9.59 3.69 0.45
C ASP A 69 -8.24 3.36 1.12
N ALA A 70 -7.60 2.24 0.74
CA ALA A 70 -6.43 1.69 1.42
C ALA A 70 -5.13 2.42 1.05
N GLY A 71 -4.92 3.62 1.59
CA GLY A 71 -3.80 4.49 1.22
C GLY A 71 -2.40 3.90 1.43
N THR A 72 -2.19 3.06 2.44
CA THR A 72 -0.93 2.34 2.62
C THR A 72 -0.74 1.29 1.53
N SER A 73 -1.80 0.51 1.25
CA SER A 73 -1.80 -0.49 0.18
C SER A 73 -1.59 0.16 -1.19
N PHE A 74 -2.22 1.31 -1.46
CA PHE A 74 -2.00 2.08 -2.68
C PHE A 74 -0.52 2.42 -2.88
N ARG A 75 0.15 2.95 -1.86
CA ARG A 75 1.58 3.32 -1.95
C ARG A 75 2.48 2.11 -2.13
N PHE A 76 2.22 1.02 -1.42
CA PHE A 76 2.96 -0.22 -1.61
C PHE A 76 2.76 -0.80 -3.03
N LEU A 77 1.53 -0.78 -3.52
CA LEU A 77 1.20 -1.22 -4.88
C LEU A 77 1.86 -0.32 -5.94
N THR A 78 1.94 1.00 -5.73
CA THR A 78 2.65 1.90 -6.65
C THR A 78 4.10 1.45 -6.85
N SER A 79 4.83 1.17 -5.76
CA SER A 79 6.21 0.70 -5.82
C SER A 79 6.31 -0.72 -6.40
N PHE A 80 5.42 -1.62 -6.01
CA PHE A 80 5.37 -3.00 -6.50
C PHE A 80 5.13 -3.05 -8.02
N LEU A 81 4.15 -2.30 -8.52
CA LEU A 81 3.80 -2.26 -9.93
C LEU A 81 4.94 -1.67 -10.77
N ALA A 82 5.61 -0.63 -10.27
CA ALA A 82 6.78 -0.06 -10.94
C ALA A 82 7.91 -1.07 -11.14
N ILE A 83 7.99 -2.13 -10.32
CA ILE A 83 9.02 -3.17 -10.41
C ILE A 83 8.56 -4.36 -11.25
N LYS A 84 7.31 -4.80 -11.07
CA LYS A 84 6.83 -6.11 -11.54
C LYS A 84 5.88 -6.07 -12.73
N LYS A 85 5.23 -4.97 -13.01
CA LYS A 85 4.16 -4.87 -14.01
C LYS A 85 4.37 -3.70 -14.97
N GLU A 86 3.74 -3.82 -16.12
CA GLU A 86 3.70 -2.80 -17.16
C GLU A 86 2.25 -2.56 -17.57
N HIS A 87 1.96 -1.33 -18.03
CA HIS A 87 0.65 -0.95 -18.56
C HIS A 87 -0.52 -1.18 -17.59
N VAL A 88 -0.33 -0.76 -16.33
CA VAL A 88 -1.32 -0.93 -15.26
C VAL A 88 -1.81 0.42 -14.75
N VAL A 89 -3.12 0.55 -14.62
CA VAL A 89 -3.75 1.68 -13.92
C VAL A 89 -3.95 1.31 -12.45
N LEU A 90 -3.48 2.15 -11.53
CA LEU A 90 -3.76 2.02 -10.11
C LEU A 90 -4.69 3.18 -9.69
N SER A 91 -5.88 2.82 -9.22
CA SER A 91 -6.94 3.73 -8.83
C SER A 91 -7.45 3.44 -7.41
N GLY A 92 -8.46 4.16 -7.01
CA GLY A 92 -9.19 3.98 -5.76
C GLY A 92 -10.48 4.80 -5.77
N THR A 93 -11.16 4.84 -4.62
CA THR A 93 -12.38 5.64 -4.46
C THR A 93 -12.10 7.13 -4.62
N GLU A 94 -13.16 7.94 -4.75
CA GLU A 94 -13.05 9.41 -4.80
C GLU A 94 -12.29 9.99 -3.59
N ARG A 95 -12.41 9.35 -2.42
CA ARG A 95 -11.62 9.71 -1.24
C ARG A 95 -10.13 9.42 -1.43
N MET A 96 -9.78 8.31 -2.07
CA MET A 96 -8.38 7.98 -2.37
C MET A 96 -7.80 8.94 -3.41
N LYS A 97 -8.57 9.37 -4.41
CA LYS A 97 -8.18 10.34 -5.42
C LYS A 97 -7.83 11.73 -4.83
N GLN A 98 -8.27 12.03 -3.61
CA GLN A 98 -7.92 13.26 -2.89
C GLN A 98 -6.65 13.13 -2.01
N ARG A 99 -6.02 11.96 -1.98
CA ARG A 99 -4.82 11.73 -1.16
C ARG A 99 -3.55 11.90 -1.99
N PRO A 100 -2.62 12.78 -1.59
CA PRO A 100 -1.42 13.03 -2.37
C PRO A 100 -0.51 11.81 -2.43
N VAL A 101 0.01 11.53 -3.63
CA VAL A 101 1.00 10.47 -3.91
C VAL A 101 2.23 11.01 -4.62
N LYS A 102 2.28 12.32 -4.86
CA LYS A 102 3.31 13.01 -5.65
C LYS A 102 4.73 12.66 -5.20
N VAL A 103 5.02 12.76 -3.91
CA VAL A 103 6.37 12.52 -3.37
C VAL A 103 6.88 11.13 -3.74
N LEU A 104 6.02 10.11 -3.63
CA LEU A 104 6.38 8.75 -3.98
C LEU A 104 6.56 8.58 -5.50
N VAL A 105 5.63 9.08 -6.29
CA VAL A 105 5.69 8.97 -7.76
C VAL A 105 6.91 9.71 -8.30
N ASP A 106 7.18 10.93 -7.85
CA ASP A 106 8.35 11.70 -8.24
C ASP A 106 9.66 10.97 -7.86
N ALA A 107 9.68 10.35 -6.66
CA ALA A 107 10.82 9.55 -6.21
C ALA A 107 11.07 8.35 -7.12
N LEU A 108 10.02 7.57 -7.44
CA LEU A 108 10.11 6.42 -8.32
C LEU A 108 10.53 6.83 -9.74
N ASN A 109 9.95 7.90 -10.28
CA ASN A 109 10.32 8.41 -11.60
C ASN A 109 11.79 8.90 -11.64
N LYS A 110 12.29 9.51 -10.56
CA LYS A 110 13.70 9.93 -10.46
C LYS A 110 14.70 8.76 -10.49
N ILE A 111 14.30 7.57 -10.04
CA ILE A 111 15.13 6.36 -10.11
C ILE A 111 14.88 5.52 -11.37
N GLY A 112 13.99 5.97 -12.26
CA GLY A 112 13.80 5.37 -13.58
C GLY A 112 12.49 4.63 -13.80
N ALA A 113 11.49 4.83 -12.95
CA ALA A 113 10.12 4.39 -13.25
C ALA A 113 9.47 5.31 -14.29
N GLU A 114 8.44 4.81 -14.96
CA GLU A 114 7.57 5.60 -15.85
C GLU A 114 6.14 5.57 -15.31
N ILE A 115 5.83 6.50 -14.41
CA ILE A 115 4.50 6.63 -13.79
C ILE A 115 3.90 7.99 -14.18
N LEU A 116 2.68 7.96 -14.69
CA LEU A 116 1.93 9.14 -15.14
C LEU A 116 0.66 9.32 -14.30
N TYR A 117 0.24 10.56 -14.12
CA TYR A 117 -1.06 10.89 -13.54
C TYR A 117 -2.12 10.90 -14.66
N LEU A 118 -3.28 10.30 -14.42
CA LEU A 118 -4.35 10.24 -15.43
C LEU A 118 -5.35 11.39 -15.33
N GLU A 119 -5.50 11.96 -14.13
CA GLU A 119 -6.43 13.07 -13.87
C GLU A 119 -5.65 14.26 -13.32
N ASN A 120 -5.49 14.39 -12.02
CA ASN A 120 -4.83 15.53 -11.38
C ASN A 120 -3.38 15.18 -11.02
N GLU A 121 -2.43 16.07 -11.34
CA GLU A 121 -1.03 15.90 -10.97
C GLU A 121 -0.87 15.77 -9.45
N GLY A 122 -0.16 14.74 -9.02
CA GLY A 122 0.09 14.45 -7.61
C GLY A 122 -0.92 13.54 -6.94
N PHE A 123 -1.99 13.17 -7.64
CA PHE A 123 -3.10 12.40 -7.09
C PHE A 123 -3.45 11.18 -7.95
N PRO A 124 -4.05 10.12 -7.35
CA PRO A 124 -4.63 9.03 -8.12
C PRO A 124 -5.75 9.53 -9.07
N PRO A 125 -6.05 8.77 -10.15
CA PRO A 125 -5.42 7.52 -10.55
C PRO A 125 -4.08 7.75 -11.25
N ILE A 126 -3.20 6.74 -11.15
CA ILE A 126 -1.90 6.73 -11.81
C ILE A 126 -1.80 5.59 -12.83
N TYR A 127 -1.00 5.80 -13.86
CA TYR A 127 -0.69 4.80 -14.87
C TYR A 127 0.79 4.44 -14.78
N VAL A 128 1.08 3.16 -14.52
CA VAL A 128 2.42 2.61 -14.55
C VAL A 128 2.67 2.10 -15.97
N LYS A 129 3.50 2.83 -16.72
CA LYS A 129 3.73 2.57 -18.15
C LYS A 129 4.71 1.43 -18.37
N GLY A 130 5.74 1.33 -17.54
CA GLY A 130 6.78 0.34 -17.72
C GLY A 130 7.51 0.01 -16.42
N LYS A 131 8.27 -1.09 -16.45
CA LYS A 131 9.13 -1.47 -15.33
C LYS A 131 10.24 -0.46 -15.14
N ILE A 132 10.62 -0.31 -13.88
CA ILE A 132 11.72 0.56 -13.50
C ILE A 132 13.03 0.14 -14.19
N ASN A 133 13.66 1.07 -14.88
CA ASN A 133 15.04 0.94 -15.34
C ASN A 133 15.92 1.82 -14.45
N GLN A 134 16.52 1.22 -13.42
CA GLN A 134 17.21 1.95 -12.38
C GLN A 134 18.37 2.79 -12.92
N VAL A 135 18.24 4.11 -12.83
CA VAL A 135 19.23 5.09 -13.30
C VAL A 135 20.02 5.74 -12.17
N LYS A 136 19.59 5.57 -10.91
CA LYS A 136 20.23 6.14 -9.72
C LYS A 136 20.22 5.16 -8.55
N ASN A 137 21.32 5.18 -7.77
CA ASN A 137 21.50 4.33 -6.58
C ASN A 137 21.23 5.09 -5.27
N LYS A 138 21.03 6.41 -5.33
CA LYS A 138 20.77 7.24 -4.16
C LYS A 138 19.66 8.24 -4.48
N LEU A 139 18.76 8.40 -3.55
CA LEU A 139 17.62 9.30 -3.64
C LEU A 139 17.33 9.92 -2.28
N ASP A 140 17.19 11.24 -2.25
CA ASP A 140 16.74 11.97 -1.07
C ASP A 140 15.23 12.20 -1.19
N ILE A 141 14.46 11.70 -0.23
CA ILE A 141 13.01 11.80 -0.18
C ILE A 141 12.62 12.59 1.08
N PRO A 142 11.83 13.68 0.97
CA PRO A 142 11.30 14.35 2.14
C PRO A 142 10.31 13.44 2.87
N GLY A 143 10.60 13.13 4.14
CA GLY A 143 9.81 12.21 4.97
C GLY A 143 8.72 12.90 5.82
N ASP A 144 8.62 14.19 5.77
CA ASP A 144 7.72 15.03 6.59
C ASP A 144 6.25 14.96 6.18
N ILE A 145 5.96 14.50 4.95
CA ILE A 145 4.61 14.46 4.38
C ILE A 145 3.87 13.16 4.72
N SER A 146 4.56 12.03 4.85
CA SER A 146 3.92 10.74 5.12
C SER A 146 4.86 9.73 5.78
N LEU A 147 4.43 9.19 6.92
CA LEU A 147 5.14 8.12 7.63
C LEU A 147 5.33 6.86 6.79
N SER A 148 4.46 6.58 5.82
CA SER A 148 4.60 5.42 4.94
C SER A 148 5.82 5.50 4.01
N LEU A 149 6.34 6.70 3.74
CA LEU A 149 7.54 6.90 2.92
C LEU A 149 8.84 6.52 3.65
N ILE A 150 8.80 6.45 4.99
CA ILE A 150 9.96 6.04 5.80
C ILE A 150 10.27 4.54 5.62
N HIS A 151 9.32 3.76 5.11
CA HIS A 151 9.39 2.30 5.03
C HIS A 151 9.38 1.73 3.61
N ILE A 152 9.57 2.59 2.60
CA ILE A 152 9.60 2.19 1.18
C ILE A 152 11.03 2.16 0.67
#